data_a90e21a532b89322e8d98ee06524c283
#
_entry.id   a90e21a532b89322e8d98ee06524c283
#
_cell.length_a   1.000
_cell.length_b   1.000
_cell.length_c   1.000
_cell.angle_alpha   90.00
_cell.angle_beta   90.00
_cell.angle_gamma   90.00
#
_symmetry.space_group_name_H-M   'P 1'
#
loop_
_entity.id
_entity.type
_entity.pdbx_description
1 polymer ?
#
loop_
_entity_poly.entity_id
_entity_poly.type
_entity_poly.pdbx_seq_one_letter_code
_entity_poly.pdbx_strand_id
1 'polypeptide(L)'
;MLVITSELELETTLRSIVRSAMDLLDARYGALGVLGEDHALSAFLYDGIDGETRERIGPLPSGHGVLGLLIDQPEVIRLTDLREHPAAVGFPSHHPTMTTFIGTPIRVRGSVYGNLYLTGKKRGGHFSEDDEEVIRALAAAAGIAIDNARHYEQAQSRFRWIEATRDVRTDLLAGADELAVLELIADKTLELAGADLVFVAQPDDPELPPHLVEHLVVSVASGVGADRLEGVWIPVTGSTSGTAFVSQQPTRGHRLEYTVAREIRDGYGPVLAAPMRAFATTTGVLVALRAQGRPAFTGDVVEMTAHFADQAALALHLGASATRAREVEVLAERERIARDLHDHVIQRIFAEGLSLQGTLQRTHSPEVRERLTRTIDTLQDIVQEIRTTIFDLQTGDTQTSRLRQRIDEAIDQQLGDAALRTHVRISGPLSVVDQRTAEHVVAVVRESVSNVVRHARAESMTVTVGIGDDVVVEVSDDGVGLGDGDEGSGLVNLARRAESLGGTLTTPPRDGGTVVRWSVPLR
;
A
#
# COMPACT_ATOMS: atom_id res chain seq x y z
N MET A 1 16.92 -15.83 -7.38
CA MET A 1 17.88 -16.92 -7.04
C MET A 1 17.27 -18.34 -7.20
N LEU A 2 16.01 -18.58 -6.85
CA LEU A 2 15.37 -19.92 -6.98
C LEU A 2 15.03 -20.35 -8.43
N VAL A 3 14.75 -19.40 -9.34
CA VAL A 3 14.52 -19.71 -10.78
C VAL A 3 15.78 -20.25 -11.44
N ILE A 4 16.95 -19.71 -11.08
CA ILE A 4 18.25 -20.20 -11.57
C ILE A 4 18.56 -21.62 -11.08
N THR A 5 18.00 -22.03 -9.92
CA THR A 5 18.26 -23.34 -9.35
C THR A 5 17.46 -24.45 -10.06
N SER A 6 16.20 -24.20 -10.43
CA SER A 6 15.34 -25.17 -11.14
C SER A 6 15.75 -25.35 -12.61
N GLU A 7 16.13 -24.26 -13.30
CA GLU A 7 16.73 -24.34 -14.64
C GLU A 7 18.04 -25.13 -14.62
N LEU A 8 18.89 -24.93 -13.62
CA LEU A 8 20.12 -25.68 -13.42
C LEU A 8 19.87 -27.16 -13.11
N GLU A 9 18.83 -27.50 -12.34
CA GLU A 9 18.44 -28.89 -12.07
C GLU A 9 17.91 -29.59 -13.32
N LEU A 10 17.06 -28.94 -14.12
CA LEU A 10 16.57 -29.47 -15.39
C LEU A 10 17.73 -29.66 -16.37
N GLU A 11 18.59 -28.65 -16.56
CA GLU A 11 19.76 -28.75 -17.42
C GLU A 11 20.68 -29.90 -17.01
N THR A 12 20.93 -30.06 -15.70
CA THR A 12 21.74 -31.15 -15.16
C THR A 12 21.12 -32.51 -15.45
N THR A 13 19.79 -32.64 -15.31
CA THR A 13 19.06 -33.86 -15.60
C THR A 13 19.12 -34.20 -17.09
N LEU A 14 18.87 -33.23 -17.97
CA LEU A 14 18.93 -33.41 -19.43
C LEU A 14 20.35 -33.74 -19.88
N ARG A 15 21.36 -33.11 -19.36
CA ARG A 15 22.77 -33.43 -19.61
C ARG A 15 23.13 -34.84 -19.16
N SER A 16 22.60 -35.30 -18.03
CA SER A 16 22.76 -36.68 -17.56
C SER A 16 22.13 -37.68 -18.50
N ILE A 17 20.95 -37.36 -19.08
CA ILE A 17 20.28 -38.21 -20.08
C ILE A 17 21.10 -38.28 -21.37
N VAL A 18 21.66 -37.16 -21.85
CA VAL A 18 22.53 -37.14 -23.04
C VAL A 18 23.76 -38.05 -22.79
N ARG A 19 24.42 -37.94 -21.63
CA ARG A 19 25.56 -38.79 -21.24
C ARG A 19 25.19 -40.26 -21.18
N SER A 20 24.07 -40.58 -20.54
CA SER A 20 23.59 -41.96 -20.44
C SER A 20 23.28 -42.53 -21.83
N ALA A 21 22.71 -41.74 -22.76
CA ALA A 21 22.49 -42.14 -24.12
C ALA A 21 23.81 -42.39 -24.87
N MET A 22 24.81 -41.52 -24.68
CA MET A 22 26.14 -41.70 -25.28
C MET A 22 26.81 -42.96 -24.78
N ASP A 23 26.71 -43.25 -23.49
CA ASP A 23 27.34 -44.43 -22.89
C ASP A 23 26.66 -45.76 -23.32
N LEU A 24 25.30 -45.78 -23.28
CA LEU A 24 24.54 -46.97 -23.63
C LEU A 24 24.63 -47.32 -25.11
N LEU A 25 24.67 -46.30 -25.98
CA LEU A 25 24.73 -46.47 -27.42
C LEU A 25 26.17 -46.41 -27.98
N ASP A 26 27.17 -46.34 -27.11
CA ASP A 26 28.60 -46.25 -27.48
C ASP A 26 28.86 -45.10 -28.50
N ALA A 27 28.24 -43.93 -28.28
CA ALA A 27 28.38 -42.74 -29.13
C ALA A 27 29.52 -41.84 -28.60
N ARG A 28 30.17 -41.10 -29.50
CA ARG A 28 31.20 -40.11 -29.16
C ARG A 28 30.64 -38.79 -28.77
N TYR A 29 29.57 -38.37 -29.44
CA TYR A 29 28.95 -37.07 -29.28
C TYR A 29 27.46 -37.23 -29.06
N GLY A 30 26.92 -36.45 -28.17
CA GLY A 30 25.49 -36.36 -27.89
C GLY A 30 25.04 -34.93 -27.75
N ALA A 31 23.82 -34.68 -28.17
CA ALA A 31 23.21 -33.37 -27.99
C ALA A 31 21.69 -33.48 -27.82
N LEU A 32 21.13 -32.48 -27.13
CA LEU A 32 19.69 -32.28 -26.98
C LEU A 32 19.36 -30.85 -27.38
N GLY A 33 18.55 -30.72 -28.44
CA GLY A 33 18.02 -29.44 -28.88
C GLY A 33 16.62 -29.21 -28.33
N VAL A 34 16.39 -28.07 -27.72
CA VAL A 34 15.06 -27.63 -27.21
C VAL A 34 14.43 -26.71 -28.24
N LEU A 35 13.15 -26.92 -28.56
CA LEU A 35 12.41 -26.09 -29.51
C LEU A 35 11.74 -24.90 -28.79
N GLY A 36 11.84 -23.72 -29.39
CA GLY A 36 11.09 -22.53 -29.00
C GLY A 36 9.66 -22.53 -29.57
N GLU A 37 8.91 -21.48 -29.24
CA GLU A 37 7.54 -21.27 -29.73
C GLU A 37 7.46 -21.10 -31.25
N ASP A 38 8.53 -20.63 -31.88
CA ASP A 38 8.70 -20.44 -33.32
C ASP A 38 9.16 -21.71 -34.05
N HIS A 39 9.21 -22.86 -33.37
CA HIS A 39 9.78 -24.13 -33.86
C HIS A 39 11.28 -24.06 -34.22
N ALA A 40 11.98 -22.98 -33.88
CA ALA A 40 13.43 -22.92 -33.99
C ALA A 40 14.08 -23.49 -32.71
N LEU A 41 15.38 -23.83 -32.78
CA LEU A 41 16.14 -24.24 -31.60
C LEU A 41 16.34 -23.05 -30.66
N SER A 42 15.74 -23.10 -29.46
CA SER A 42 15.88 -22.09 -28.41
C SER A 42 17.06 -22.37 -27.47
N ALA A 43 17.40 -23.65 -27.26
CA ALA A 43 18.55 -24.09 -26.48
C ALA A 43 19.17 -25.36 -27.04
N PHE A 44 20.46 -25.54 -26.79
CA PHE A 44 21.21 -26.70 -27.31
C PHE A 44 22.22 -27.16 -26.23
N LEU A 45 21.94 -28.32 -25.67
CA LEU A 45 22.81 -29.01 -24.71
C LEU A 45 23.64 -30.03 -25.47
N TYR A 46 24.91 -30.11 -25.25
CA TYR A 46 25.79 -31.07 -25.91
C TYR A 46 26.81 -31.69 -24.93
N ASP A 47 27.33 -32.85 -25.29
CA ASP A 47 28.41 -33.51 -24.60
C ASP A 47 29.34 -34.24 -25.60
N GLY A 48 30.59 -34.45 -25.19
CA GLY A 48 31.61 -35.09 -26.04
C GLY A 48 32.53 -34.12 -26.79
N ILE A 49 32.25 -32.82 -26.80
CA ILE A 49 33.08 -31.77 -27.40
C ILE A 49 33.68 -30.93 -26.24
N ASP A 50 35.01 -30.81 -26.23
CA ASP A 50 35.70 -30.00 -25.24
C ASP A 50 35.48 -28.51 -25.43
N GLY A 51 35.69 -27.71 -24.35
CA GLY A 51 35.41 -26.28 -24.32
C GLY A 51 36.20 -25.48 -25.35
N GLU A 52 37.49 -25.83 -25.58
CA GLU A 52 38.35 -25.11 -26.54
C GLU A 52 37.88 -25.35 -27.99
N THR A 53 37.51 -26.56 -28.31
CA THR A 53 36.92 -26.91 -29.62
C THR A 53 35.57 -26.21 -29.82
N ARG A 54 34.77 -26.15 -28.74
CA ARG A 54 33.45 -25.48 -28.78
C ARG A 54 33.56 -23.98 -29.10
N GLU A 55 34.49 -23.28 -28.49
CA GLU A 55 34.73 -21.85 -28.74
C GLU A 55 35.14 -21.59 -30.18
N ARG A 56 35.95 -22.48 -30.76
CA ARG A 56 36.39 -22.37 -32.16
C ARG A 56 35.31 -22.66 -33.19
N ILE A 57 34.30 -23.49 -32.87
CA ILE A 57 33.18 -23.83 -33.77
C ILE A 57 32.29 -22.61 -34.03
N GLY A 58 32.12 -21.71 -33.05
CA GLY A 58 31.30 -20.50 -33.19
C GLY A 58 29.84 -20.68 -32.70
N PRO A 59 28.82 -20.04 -33.31
CA PRO A 59 27.45 -20.06 -32.84
C PRO A 59 26.84 -21.48 -32.76
N LEU A 60 25.83 -21.63 -31.89
CA LEU A 60 25.08 -22.90 -31.78
C LEU A 60 24.27 -23.18 -33.04
N PRO A 61 23.91 -24.45 -33.30
CA PRO A 61 23.09 -24.81 -34.45
C PRO A 61 21.74 -24.10 -34.41
N SER A 62 21.27 -23.61 -35.57
CA SER A 62 19.98 -22.92 -35.72
C SER A 62 18.84 -23.85 -36.16
N GLY A 63 19.06 -25.18 -36.14
CA GLY A 63 18.02 -26.14 -36.53
C GLY A 63 17.89 -26.36 -38.04
N HIS A 64 18.94 -26.09 -38.84
CA HIS A 64 18.98 -26.40 -40.27
C HIS A 64 19.64 -27.75 -40.54
N GLY A 65 19.44 -28.26 -41.75
CA GLY A 65 20.03 -29.54 -42.19
C GLY A 65 19.34 -30.75 -41.55
N VAL A 66 20.11 -31.79 -41.25
CA VAL A 66 19.57 -33.02 -40.63
C VAL A 66 18.95 -32.79 -39.27
N LEU A 67 19.45 -31.79 -38.51
CA LEU A 67 18.84 -31.40 -37.24
C LEU A 67 17.44 -30.81 -37.45
N GLY A 68 17.25 -30.02 -38.49
CA GLY A 68 15.93 -29.46 -38.88
C GLY A 68 14.96 -30.52 -39.35
N LEU A 69 15.45 -31.58 -39.99
CA LEU A 69 14.58 -32.66 -40.46
C LEU A 69 13.76 -33.31 -39.33
N LEU A 70 14.34 -33.45 -38.15
CA LEU A 70 13.62 -33.95 -36.96
C LEU A 70 12.61 -32.93 -36.39
N ILE A 71 12.74 -31.67 -36.75
CA ILE A 71 11.76 -30.64 -36.40
C ILE A 71 10.56 -30.75 -37.35
N ASP A 72 10.83 -30.88 -38.68
CA ASP A 72 9.80 -30.93 -39.69
C ASP A 72 9.07 -32.29 -39.74
N GLN A 73 9.83 -33.37 -39.52
CA GLN A 73 9.35 -34.76 -39.50
C GLN A 73 9.79 -35.43 -38.21
N PRO A 74 8.99 -35.35 -37.15
CA PRO A 74 9.39 -35.79 -35.80
C PRO A 74 9.30 -37.32 -35.65
N GLU A 75 10.10 -38.00 -36.39
CA GLU A 75 10.29 -39.46 -36.37
C GLU A 75 11.77 -39.79 -36.09
N VAL A 76 12.05 -41.00 -35.67
CA VAL A 76 13.44 -41.42 -35.44
C VAL A 76 14.17 -41.50 -36.78
N ILE A 77 15.34 -40.85 -36.86
CA ILE A 77 16.19 -40.85 -38.04
C ILE A 77 17.50 -41.56 -37.70
N ARG A 78 17.88 -42.58 -38.49
CA ARG A 78 19.13 -43.33 -38.35
C ARG A 78 19.88 -43.29 -39.69
N LEU A 79 21.11 -42.75 -39.66
CA LEU A 79 21.94 -42.58 -40.85
C LEU A 79 23.29 -43.28 -40.69
N THR A 80 23.73 -44.01 -41.70
CA THR A 80 25.04 -44.63 -41.76
C THR A 80 26.15 -43.61 -42.04
N ASP A 81 25.85 -42.62 -42.87
CA ASP A 81 26.69 -41.44 -43.11
C ASP A 81 25.82 -40.19 -43.24
N LEU A 82 25.96 -39.30 -42.27
CA LEU A 82 25.22 -38.05 -42.20
C LEU A 82 25.53 -37.11 -43.38
N ARG A 83 26.71 -37.21 -43.99
CA ARG A 83 27.16 -36.37 -45.11
C ARG A 83 26.50 -36.72 -46.41
N GLU A 84 26.03 -37.96 -46.57
CA GLU A 84 25.36 -38.45 -47.77
C GLU A 84 23.84 -38.12 -47.80
N HIS A 85 23.28 -37.61 -46.69
CA HIS A 85 21.87 -37.31 -46.65
C HIS A 85 21.54 -36.03 -47.45
N PRO A 86 20.46 -36.00 -48.26
CA PRO A 86 20.09 -34.84 -49.08
C PRO A 86 19.92 -33.53 -48.32
N ALA A 87 19.53 -33.60 -47.06
CA ALA A 87 19.39 -32.43 -46.18
C ALA A 87 20.70 -32.04 -45.50
N ALA A 88 21.85 -32.67 -45.75
CA ALA A 88 23.12 -32.30 -45.13
C ALA A 88 23.61 -30.95 -45.63
N VAL A 89 23.82 -30.00 -44.69
CA VAL A 89 24.34 -28.65 -44.97
C VAL A 89 25.85 -28.55 -44.69
N GLY A 90 26.50 -29.65 -44.26
CA GLY A 90 27.90 -29.66 -43.83
C GLY A 90 28.09 -29.22 -42.37
N PHE A 91 29.37 -29.09 -41.97
CA PHE A 91 29.74 -28.68 -40.62
C PHE A 91 30.49 -27.36 -40.65
N PRO A 92 30.35 -26.54 -39.59
CA PRO A 92 31.17 -25.34 -39.42
C PRO A 92 32.66 -25.67 -39.39
N SER A 93 33.49 -24.65 -39.59
CA SER A 93 34.96 -24.78 -39.45
C SER A 93 35.29 -25.25 -38.01
N HIS A 94 36.30 -26.12 -37.91
CA HIS A 94 36.76 -26.73 -36.66
C HIS A 94 35.78 -27.69 -35.96
N HIS A 95 34.63 -27.95 -36.57
CA HIS A 95 33.70 -28.95 -36.02
C HIS A 95 34.24 -30.37 -36.22
N PRO A 96 34.16 -31.26 -35.21
CA PRO A 96 34.56 -32.67 -35.36
C PRO A 96 33.81 -33.33 -36.52
N THR A 97 34.48 -34.17 -37.29
CA THR A 97 33.82 -34.93 -38.34
C THR A 97 32.90 -35.96 -37.74
N MET A 98 31.63 -35.88 -38.07
CA MET A 98 30.61 -36.82 -37.63
C MET A 98 30.08 -37.60 -38.84
N THR A 99 29.99 -38.92 -38.70
CA THR A 99 29.54 -39.81 -39.80
C THR A 99 28.22 -40.47 -39.45
N THR A 100 28.22 -41.38 -38.51
CA THR A 100 27.00 -42.06 -38.09
C THR A 100 26.11 -41.17 -37.24
N PHE A 101 24.81 -41.25 -37.45
CA PHE A 101 23.83 -40.39 -36.76
C PHE A 101 22.60 -41.20 -36.37
N ILE A 102 22.09 -40.94 -35.17
CA ILE A 102 20.76 -41.32 -34.76
C ILE A 102 20.13 -40.16 -34.00
N GLY A 103 18.89 -39.81 -34.34
CA GLY A 103 18.16 -38.74 -33.67
C GLY A 103 16.72 -39.14 -33.42
N THR A 104 16.13 -38.66 -32.33
CA THR A 104 14.76 -38.97 -31.95
C THR A 104 14.09 -37.75 -31.33
N PRO A 105 12.79 -37.51 -31.61
CA PRO A 105 12.05 -36.44 -30.93
C PRO A 105 11.80 -36.78 -29.47
N ILE A 106 11.94 -35.78 -28.62
CA ILE A 106 11.49 -35.83 -27.22
C ILE A 106 10.07 -35.27 -27.17
N ARG A 107 9.12 -36.09 -26.76
CA ARG A 107 7.71 -35.70 -26.68
C ARG A 107 7.27 -35.49 -25.25
N VAL A 108 6.57 -34.37 -25.04
CA VAL A 108 5.90 -34.06 -23.78
C VAL A 108 4.42 -33.91 -24.07
N ARG A 109 3.58 -34.76 -23.51
CA ARG A 109 2.12 -34.80 -23.73
C ARG A 109 1.70 -34.82 -25.22
N GLY A 110 2.47 -35.52 -26.05
CA GLY A 110 2.19 -35.64 -27.46
C GLY A 110 2.77 -34.55 -28.37
N SER A 111 3.19 -33.41 -27.82
CA SER A 111 3.89 -32.37 -28.56
C SER A 111 5.40 -32.57 -28.52
N VAL A 112 6.08 -32.18 -29.58
CA VAL A 112 7.55 -32.25 -29.65
C VAL A 112 8.13 -31.09 -28.89
N TYR A 113 8.89 -31.39 -27.85
CA TYR A 113 9.59 -30.42 -27.01
C TYR A 113 11.00 -30.12 -27.53
N GLY A 114 11.63 -31.11 -28.08
CA GLY A 114 12.99 -31.05 -28.55
C GLY A 114 13.41 -32.35 -29.18
N ASN A 115 14.68 -32.49 -29.50
CA ASN A 115 15.24 -33.68 -30.13
C ASN A 115 16.52 -34.11 -29.43
N LEU A 116 16.70 -35.41 -29.27
CA LEU A 116 17.93 -36.04 -28.78
C LEU A 116 18.73 -36.57 -29.96
N TYR A 117 20.01 -36.23 -30.07
CA TYR A 117 20.91 -36.57 -31.14
C TYR A 117 22.14 -37.29 -30.60
N LEU A 118 22.56 -38.37 -31.29
CA LEU A 118 23.83 -39.03 -31.03
C LEU A 118 24.59 -39.22 -32.34
N THR A 119 25.88 -39.02 -32.31
CA THR A 119 26.72 -39.17 -33.48
C THR A 119 28.07 -39.86 -33.14
N GLY A 120 28.68 -40.45 -34.16
CA GLY A 120 30.00 -41.05 -34.05
C GLY A 120 29.99 -42.33 -33.22
N LYS A 121 29.32 -43.41 -33.68
CA LYS A 121 29.37 -44.71 -33.02
C LYS A 121 30.84 -45.12 -32.88
N LYS A 122 31.27 -45.42 -31.64
CA LYS A 122 32.64 -45.85 -31.34
C LYS A 122 32.90 -47.21 -32.01
N ARG A 123 34.15 -47.57 -32.19
CA ARG A 123 34.58 -48.86 -32.80
C ARG A 123 34.16 -49.05 -34.28
N GLY A 124 33.83 -47.95 -35.00
CA GLY A 124 33.58 -48.02 -36.44
C GLY A 124 32.26 -48.68 -36.86
N GLY A 125 31.32 -48.84 -35.91
CA GLY A 125 30.00 -49.42 -36.18
C GLY A 125 28.96 -48.39 -36.64
N HIS A 126 27.77 -48.87 -37.04
CA HIS A 126 26.59 -48.06 -37.27
C HIS A 126 25.58 -48.27 -36.15
N PHE A 127 24.70 -47.34 -35.96
CA PHE A 127 23.55 -47.50 -35.04
C PHE A 127 22.61 -48.58 -35.58
N SER A 128 22.20 -49.52 -34.74
CA SER A 128 21.31 -50.62 -35.03
C SER A 128 19.83 -50.29 -34.78
N GLU A 129 18.93 -51.22 -35.05
CA GLU A 129 17.51 -51.12 -34.67
C GLU A 129 17.35 -51.22 -33.16
N ASP A 130 18.16 -52.00 -32.47
CA ASP A 130 18.17 -52.08 -31.01
C ASP A 130 18.63 -50.74 -30.40
N ASP A 131 19.59 -50.03 -31.00
CA ASP A 131 19.99 -48.69 -30.60
C ASP A 131 18.84 -47.70 -30.76
N GLU A 132 17.98 -47.88 -31.79
CA GLU A 132 16.80 -47.05 -31.99
C GLU A 132 15.74 -47.25 -30.91
N GLU A 133 15.52 -48.46 -30.43
CA GLU A 133 14.64 -48.72 -29.29
C GLU A 133 15.15 -48.07 -28.00
N VAL A 134 16.45 -48.17 -27.77
CA VAL A 134 17.08 -47.58 -26.58
C VAL A 134 16.99 -46.05 -26.58
N ILE A 135 17.31 -45.41 -27.72
CA ILE A 135 17.24 -43.94 -27.80
C ILE A 135 15.79 -43.42 -27.64
N ARG A 136 14.80 -44.16 -28.19
CA ARG A 136 13.37 -43.85 -28.00
C ARG A 136 12.98 -43.93 -26.52
N ALA A 137 13.42 -44.97 -25.81
CA ALA A 137 13.16 -45.11 -24.38
C ALA A 137 13.79 -43.96 -23.56
N LEU A 138 15.02 -43.57 -23.91
CA LEU A 138 15.70 -42.45 -23.26
C LEU A 138 15.03 -41.10 -23.56
N ALA A 139 14.58 -40.88 -24.79
CA ALA A 139 13.83 -39.69 -25.18
C ALA A 139 12.47 -39.62 -24.44
N ALA A 140 11.80 -40.75 -24.26
CA ALA A 140 10.58 -40.82 -23.46
C ALA A 140 10.86 -40.48 -21.99
N ALA A 141 11.96 -40.99 -21.41
CA ALA A 141 12.38 -40.64 -20.02
C ALA A 141 12.72 -39.14 -19.92
N ALA A 142 13.40 -38.57 -20.93
CA ALA A 142 13.66 -37.13 -20.99
C ALA A 142 12.35 -36.32 -21.01
N GLY A 143 11.38 -36.74 -21.80
CA GLY A 143 10.07 -36.10 -21.87
C GLY A 143 9.35 -36.08 -20.50
N ILE A 144 9.39 -37.19 -19.76
CA ILE A 144 8.82 -37.27 -18.41
C ILE A 144 9.58 -36.34 -17.45
N ALA A 145 10.91 -36.31 -17.49
CA ALA A 145 11.71 -35.44 -16.63
C ALA A 145 11.41 -33.95 -16.88
N ILE A 146 11.29 -33.56 -18.14
CA ILE A 146 10.92 -32.20 -18.56
C ILE A 146 9.51 -31.83 -18.07
N ASP A 147 8.53 -32.72 -18.26
CA ASP A 147 7.14 -32.50 -17.81
C ASP A 147 7.07 -32.32 -16.29
N ASN A 148 7.78 -33.16 -15.54
CA ASN A 148 7.87 -33.06 -14.09
C ASN A 148 8.50 -31.74 -13.62
N ALA A 149 9.62 -31.33 -14.24
CA ALA A 149 10.30 -30.08 -13.91
C ALA A 149 9.38 -28.86 -14.16
N ARG A 150 8.70 -28.82 -15.32
CA ARG A 150 7.74 -27.77 -15.64
C ARG A 150 6.58 -27.71 -14.64
N HIS A 151 6.03 -28.86 -14.25
CA HIS A 151 4.98 -28.92 -13.24
C HIS A 151 5.45 -28.41 -11.88
N TYR A 152 6.67 -28.75 -11.50
CA TYR A 152 7.26 -28.28 -10.27
C TYR A 152 7.44 -26.76 -10.27
N GLU A 153 7.97 -26.19 -11.35
CA GLU A 153 8.12 -24.75 -11.53
C GLU A 153 6.77 -24.01 -11.50
N GLN A 154 5.77 -24.55 -12.21
CA GLN A 154 4.42 -23.98 -12.17
C GLN A 154 3.80 -24.04 -10.78
N ALA A 155 3.97 -25.16 -10.07
CA ALA A 155 3.47 -25.31 -8.70
C ALA A 155 4.17 -24.33 -7.74
N GLN A 156 5.48 -24.17 -7.86
CA GLN A 156 6.23 -23.20 -7.06
C GLN A 156 5.83 -21.75 -7.37
N SER A 157 5.64 -21.43 -8.65
CA SER A 157 5.17 -20.10 -9.04
C SER A 157 3.79 -19.80 -8.45
N ARG A 158 2.84 -20.74 -8.56
CA ARG A 158 1.50 -20.61 -7.96
C ARG A 158 1.57 -20.43 -6.44
N PHE A 159 2.43 -21.19 -5.78
CA PHE A 159 2.61 -21.07 -4.33
C PHE A 159 3.09 -19.67 -3.91
N ARG A 160 4.07 -19.11 -4.61
CA ARG A 160 4.55 -17.74 -4.35
C ARG A 160 3.46 -16.67 -4.51
N TRP A 161 2.59 -16.80 -5.53
CA TRP A 161 1.45 -15.91 -5.71
C TRP A 161 0.42 -16.03 -4.56
N ILE A 162 0.19 -17.25 -4.06
CA ILE A 162 -0.67 -17.48 -2.90
C ILE A 162 -0.07 -16.83 -1.64
N GLU A 163 1.23 -16.98 -1.41
CA GLU A 163 1.93 -16.31 -0.30
C GLU A 163 1.81 -14.78 -0.39
N ALA A 164 2.03 -14.20 -1.56
CA ALA A 164 1.86 -12.77 -1.77
C ALA A 164 0.44 -12.29 -1.45
N THR A 165 -0.58 -13.05 -1.86
CA THR A 165 -1.98 -12.76 -1.51
C THR A 165 -2.21 -12.80 0.00
N ARG A 166 -1.60 -13.77 0.69
CA ARG A 166 -1.67 -13.88 2.15
C ARG A 166 -0.99 -12.69 2.84
N ASP A 167 0.18 -12.25 2.35
CA ASP A 167 0.92 -11.11 2.89
C ASP A 167 0.05 -9.85 2.83
N VAL A 168 -0.54 -9.53 1.67
CA VAL A 168 -1.46 -8.41 1.46
C VAL A 168 -2.63 -8.44 2.46
N ARG A 169 -3.25 -9.60 2.66
CA ARG A 169 -4.38 -9.74 3.61
C ARG A 169 -3.94 -9.57 5.05
N THR A 170 -2.74 -10.04 5.40
CA THR A 170 -2.20 -9.96 6.76
C THR A 170 -1.93 -8.50 7.13
N ASP A 171 -1.32 -7.72 6.24
CA ASP A 171 -1.00 -6.31 6.49
C ASP A 171 -2.28 -5.47 6.61
N LEU A 172 -3.29 -5.72 5.77
CA LEU A 172 -4.60 -5.08 5.90
C LEU A 172 -5.29 -5.38 7.24
N LEU A 173 -5.24 -6.64 7.70
CA LEU A 173 -5.82 -7.03 8.99
C LEU A 173 -5.04 -6.44 10.18
N ALA A 174 -3.74 -6.21 10.02
CA ALA A 174 -2.90 -5.52 11.00
C ALA A 174 -3.15 -4.00 11.05
N GLY A 175 -3.97 -3.45 10.15
CA GLY A 175 -4.32 -2.03 10.10
C GLY A 175 -3.31 -1.19 9.32
N ALA A 176 -2.56 -1.80 8.40
CA ALA A 176 -1.70 -1.05 7.49
C ALA A 176 -2.51 -0.05 6.65
N ASP A 177 -1.89 1.08 6.34
CA ASP A 177 -2.47 2.10 5.47
C ASP A 177 -2.67 1.57 4.05
N GLU A 178 -3.71 2.03 3.36
CA GLU A 178 -4.05 1.61 2.01
C GLU A 178 -2.88 1.80 1.04
N LEU A 179 -2.17 2.94 1.13
CA LEU A 179 -1.04 3.23 0.27
C LEU A 179 0.10 2.21 0.45
N ALA A 180 0.45 1.88 1.69
CA ALA A 180 1.47 0.87 2.00
C ALA A 180 1.11 -0.53 1.45
N VAL A 181 -0.19 -0.87 1.46
CA VAL A 181 -0.66 -2.13 0.87
C VAL A 181 -0.59 -2.11 -0.65
N LEU A 182 -0.90 -0.98 -1.29
CA LEU A 182 -0.74 -0.82 -2.74
C LEU A 182 0.74 -0.91 -3.16
N GLU A 183 1.66 -0.35 -2.39
CA GLU A 183 3.11 -0.51 -2.59
C GLU A 183 3.51 -1.99 -2.50
N LEU A 184 3.05 -2.71 -1.49
CA LEU A 184 3.30 -4.15 -1.35
C LEU A 184 2.77 -4.93 -2.56
N ILE A 185 1.58 -4.60 -3.07
CA ILE A 185 1.01 -5.22 -4.27
C ILE A 185 1.90 -4.98 -5.50
N ALA A 186 2.38 -3.74 -5.67
CA ALA A 186 3.27 -3.39 -6.77
C ALA A 186 4.62 -4.13 -6.67
N ASP A 187 5.24 -4.18 -5.49
CA ASP A 187 6.50 -4.86 -5.24
C ASP A 187 6.41 -6.38 -5.48
N LYS A 188 5.36 -7.02 -4.94
CA LYS A 188 5.14 -8.46 -5.17
C LYS A 188 4.90 -8.76 -6.63
N THR A 189 4.16 -7.91 -7.34
CA THR A 189 3.93 -8.07 -8.78
C THR A 189 5.21 -7.88 -9.58
N LEU A 190 6.06 -6.90 -9.22
CA LEU A 190 7.36 -6.68 -9.84
C LEU A 190 8.21 -7.96 -9.79
N GLU A 191 8.31 -8.57 -8.62
CA GLU A 191 9.07 -9.80 -8.40
C GLU A 191 8.45 -11.01 -9.13
N LEU A 192 7.16 -11.28 -8.90
CA LEU A 192 6.51 -12.53 -9.31
C LEU A 192 6.18 -12.58 -10.80
N ALA A 193 5.81 -11.45 -11.40
CA ALA A 193 5.60 -11.37 -12.86
C ALA A 193 6.93 -11.22 -13.63
N GLY A 194 8.05 -11.01 -12.93
CA GLY A 194 9.34 -10.71 -13.55
C GLY A 194 9.27 -9.45 -14.41
N ALA A 195 8.62 -8.42 -13.89
CA ALA A 195 8.53 -7.11 -14.53
C ALA A 195 9.73 -6.24 -14.15
N ASP A 196 9.94 -5.16 -14.88
CA ASP A 196 11.00 -4.18 -14.60
C ASP A 196 10.41 -2.88 -14.02
N LEU A 197 9.10 -2.66 -14.22
CA LEU A 197 8.33 -1.57 -13.68
C LEU A 197 6.89 -2.03 -13.46
N VAL A 198 6.30 -1.69 -12.32
CA VAL A 198 4.90 -1.94 -11.99
C VAL A 198 4.30 -0.66 -11.43
N PHE A 199 3.05 -0.40 -11.74
CA PHE A 199 2.28 0.65 -11.08
C PHE A 199 0.81 0.24 -10.89
N VAL A 200 0.17 0.84 -9.89
CA VAL A 200 -1.27 0.75 -9.67
C VAL A 200 -1.89 2.10 -10.01
N ALA A 201 -2.89 2.09 -10.86
CA ALA A 201 -3.67 3.26 -11.22
C ALA A 201 -5.12 3.09 -10.77
N GLN A 202 -5.67 4.09 -10.08
CA GLN A 202 -7.02 4.11 -9.53
C GLN A 202 -7.83 5.27 -10.15
N PRO A 203 -9.17 5.22 -10.15
CA PRO A 203 -9.99 6.37 -10.51
C PRO A 203 -9.61 7.61 -9.71
N ASP A 204 -9.60 8.77 -10.34
CA ASP A 204 -9.41 10.08 -9.70
C ASP A 204 -10.53 10.39 -8.68
N ASP A 205 -11.74 9.92 -8.93
CA ASP A 205 -12.84 9.91 -7.98
C ASP A 205 -13.36 8.46 -7.80
N PRO A 206 -13.08 7.84 -6.64
CA PRO A 206 -13.49 6.45 -6.36
C PRO A 206 -15.01 6.28 -6.17
N GLU A 207 -15.78 7.37 -6.02
CA GLU A 207 -17.24 7.32 -5.88
C GLU A 207 -17.95 7.28 -7.24
N LEU A 208 -17.24 7.62 -8.32
CA LEU A 208 -17.81 7.57 -9.66
C LEU A 208 -18.02 6.12 -10.15
N PRO A 209 -19.17 5.84 -10.78
CA PRO A 209 -19.35 4.57 -11.48
C PRO A 209 -18.28 4.38 -12.56
N PRO A 210 -17.76 3.14 -12.79
CA PRO A 210 -16.64 2.90 -13.72
C PRO A 210 -16.83 3.44 -15.15
N HIS A 211 -18.06 3.54 -15.62
CA HIS A 211 -18.38 4.05 -16.97
C HIS A 211 -18.35 5.59 -17.08
N LEU A 212 -18.27 6.31 -15.95
CA LEU A 212 -18.12 7.76 -15.89
C LEU A 212 -16.69 8.21 -15.56
N VAL A 213 -15.80 7.29 -15.24
CA VAL A 213 -14.39 7.59 -14.96
C VAL A 213 -13.70 7.97 -16.28
N GLU A 214 -13.18 9.18 -16.36
CA GLU A 214 -12.45 9.67 -17.53
C GLU A 214 -10.94 9.47 -17.40
N HIS A 215 -10.42 9.48 -16.17
CA HIS A 215 -9.00 9.38 -15.87
C HIS A 215 -8.72 8.41 -14.73
N LEU A 216 -7.57 7.76 -14.83
CA LEU A 216 -6.94 7.03 -13.74
C LEU A 216 -5.72 7.79 -13.28
N VAL A 217 -5.45 7.79 -11.98
CA VAL A 217 -4.26 8.39 -11.37
C VAL A 217 -3.35 7.28 -10.86
N VAL A 218 -2.07 7.35 -11.14
CA VAL A 218 -1.09 6.42 -10.59
C VAL A 218 -0.93 6.69 -9.10
N SER A 219 -1.38 5.76 -8.27
CA SER A 219 -1.31 5.86 -6.81
C SER A 219 0.04 5.44 -6.26
N VAL A 220 0.61 4.37 -6.82
CA VAL A 220 1.91 3.83 -6.44
C VAL A 220 2.63 3.26 -7.64
N ALA A 221 3.96 3.23 -7.59
CA ALA A 221 4.80 2.57 -8.59
C ALA A 221 6.02 1.91 -7.92
N SER A 222 6.51 0.82 -8.53
CA SER A 222 7.69 0.09 -8.08
C SER A 222 8.56 -0.35 -9.26
N GLY A 223 9.87 -0.31 -9.11
CA GLY A 223 10.84 -0.67 -10.14
C GLY A 223 11.57 0.52 -10.75
N VAL A 224 12.16 0.32 -11.92
CA VAL A 224 13.01 1.33 -12.55
C VAL A 224 12.16 2.51 -13.07
N GLY A 225 12.42 3.72 -12.58
CA GLY A 225 11.69 4.94 -12.99
C GLY A 225 10.32 5.13 -12.31
N ALA A 226 10.03 4.39 -11.25
CA ALA A 226 8.80 4.47 -10.47
C ALA A 226 8.55 5.87 -9.91
N ASP A 227 9.59 6.54 -9.43
CA ASP A 227 9.59 7.90 -8.87
C ASP A 227 8.97 9.00 -9.77
N ARG A 228 8.83 8.71 -11.05
CA ARG A 228 8.29 9.64 -12.06
C ARG A 228 6.83 9.39 -12.41
N LEU A 229 6.23 8.35 -11.86
CA LEU A 229 4.89 7.90 -12.21
C LEU A 229 3.81 8.29 -11.21
N GLU A 230 4.15 8.41 -9.95
CA GLU A 230 3.18 8.73 -8.91
C GLU A 230 2.49 10.07 -9.19
N GLY A 231 1.16 10.07 -9.09
CA GLY A 231 0.32 11.23 -9.39
C GLY A 231 0.09 11.49 -10.89
N VAL A 232 0.63 10.67 -11.79
CA VAL A 232 0.42 10.84 -13.23
C VAL A 232 -0.99 10.42 -13.63
N TRP A 233 -1.63 11.23 -14.45
CA TRP A 233 -2.98 11.01 -14.96
C TRP A 233 -2.94 10.23 -16.27
N ILE A 234 -3.75 9.17 -16.34
CA ILE A 234 -3.87 8.29 -17.51
C ILE A 234 -5.31 8.36 -18.02
N PRO A 235 -5.58 8.77 -19.26
CA PRO A 235 -6.94 8.78 -19.79
C PRO A 235 -7.46 7.33 -19.92
N VAL A 236 -8.72 7.11 -19.58
CA VAL A 236 -9.39 5.82 -19.74
C VAL A 236 -9.51 5.47 -21.23
N THR A 237 -9.88 6.45 -22.05
CA THR A 237 -10.00 6.24 -23.50
C THR A 237 -8.62 6.26 -24.16
N GLY A 238 -8.30 5.24 -24.95
CA GLY A 238 -7.07 5.17 -25.75
C GLY A 238 -5.81 4.81 -24.96
N SER A 239 -5.96 4.22 -23.79
CA SER A 239 -4.84 3.67 -23.02
C SER A 239 -5.03 2.18 -22.71
N THR A 240 -3.91 1.46 -22.54
CA THR A 240 -3.91 0.04 -22.16
C THR A 240 -4.54 -0.15 -20.76
N SER A 241 -4.23 0.74 -19.81
CA SER A 241 -4.81 0.73 -18.47
C SER A 241 -6.33 0.95 -18.52
N GLY A 242 -6.79 1.95 -19.27
CA GLY A 242 -8.21 2.24 -19.43
C GLY A 242 -8.97 1.14 -20.14
N THR A 243 -8.35 0.49 -21.14
CA THR A 243 -8.94 -0.68 -21.81
C THR A 243 -9.17 -1.82 -20.82
N ALA A 244 -8.18 -2.14 -19.97
CA ALA A 244 -8.33 -3.16 -18.93
C ALA A 244 -9.38 -2.76 -17.88
N PHE A 245 -9.43 -1.48 -17.50
CA PHE A 245 -10.39 -0.94 -16.53
C PHE A 245 -11.84 -1.11 -17.00
N VAL A 246 -12.15 -0.70 -18.24
CA VAL A 246 -13.52 -0.74 -18.78
C VAL A 246 -13.93 -2.16 -19.18
N SER A 247 -13.04 -2.91 -19.84
CA SER A 247 -13.36 -4.28 -20.27
C SER A 247 -13.46 -5.27 -19.13
N GLN A 248 -12.89 -4.93 -17.96
CA GLN A 248 -12.76 -5.83 -16.80
C GLN A 248 -12.01 -7.14 -17.13
N GLN A 249 -11.15 -7.09 -18.15
CA GLN A 249 -10.35 -8.23 -18.59
C GLN A 249 -8.87 -7.86 -18.61
N PRO A 250 -7.98 -8.80 -18.25
CA PRO A 250 -6.56 -8.57 -18.37
C PRO A 250 -6.19 -8.31 -19.85
N THR A 251 -5.42 -7.26 -20.07
CA THR A 251 -4.96 -6.83 -21.39
C THR A 251 -3.44 -6.96 -21.45
N ARG A 252 -2.93 -7.58 -22.51
CA ARG A 252 -1.49 -7.67 -22.78
C ARG A 252 -1.17 -7.07 -24.14
N GLY A 253 0.01 -6.47 -24.26
CA GLY A 253 0.48 -5.87 -25.49
C GLY A 253 2.00 -5.87 -25.60
N HIS A 254 2.49 -5.50 -26.77
CA HIS A 254 3.93 -5.33 -27.00
C HIS A 254 4.45 -3.97 -26.56
N ARG A 255 3.54 -3.02 -26.29
CA ARG A 255 3.82 -1.65 -25.90
C ARG A 255 2.59 -1.03 -25.24
N LEU A 256 2.81 -0.03 -24.35
CA LEU A 256 1.73 0.83 -23.87
C LEU A 256 1.11 1.63 -25.03
N GLU A 257 -0.23 1.66 -25.10
CA GLU A 257 -0.95 2.47 -26.10
C GLU A 257 -0.87 3.97 -25.77
N TYR A 258 -0.90 4.33 -24.49
CA TYR A 258 -0.75 5.71 -24.01
C TYR A 258 0.61 5.90 -23.33
N THR A 259 1.27 7.01 -23.66
CA THR A 259 2.58 7.34 -23.08
C THR A 259 2.40 8.06 -21.74
N VAL A 260 2.58 7.36 -20.65
CA VAL A 260 2.47 7.89 -19.28
C VAL A 260 3.60 8.90 -18.99
N ALA A 261 4.82 8.59 -19.45
CA ALA A 261 5.96 9.50 -19.47
C ALA A 261 6.85 9.17 -20.67
N ARG A 262 7.56 10.16 -21.21
CA ARG A 262 8.35 10.00 -22.47
C ARG A 262 9.44 8.94 -22.33
N GLU A 263 10.11 8.90 -21.18
CA GLU A 263 11.18 7.95 -20.87
C GLU A 263 10.65 6.51 -20.75
N ILE A 264 9.41 6.34 -20.29
CA ILE A 264 8.76 5.02 -20.16
C ILE A 264 8.42 4.47 -21.53
N ARG A 265 8.03 5.31 -22.49
CA ARG A 265 7.73 4.88 -23.85
C ARG A 265 8.92 4.23 -24.54
N ASP A 266 10.11 4.78 -24.36
CA ASP A 266 11.31 4.39 -25.13
C ASP A 266 12.12 3.30 -24.42
N GLY A 267 11.90 3.08 -23.11
CA GLY A 267 12.61 2.08 -22.29
C GLY A 267 11.87 0.74 -22.13
N TYR A 268 10.54 0.73 -22.34
CA TYR A 268 9.70 -0.43 -22.07
C TYR A 268 9.00 -0.95 -23.33
N GLY A 269 8.80 -2.26 -23.37
CA GLY A 269 8.12 -2.99 -24.45
C GLY A 269 6.88 -3.72 -23.93
N PRO A 270 6.98 -5.02 -23.61
CA PRO A 270 5.84 -5.82 -23.21
C PRO A 270 5.10 -5.26 -21.99
N VAL A 271 3.78 -5.19 -22.09
CA VAL A 271 2.86 -4.69 -21.07
C VAL A 271 1.82 -5.73 -20.72
N LEU A 272 1.46 -5.78 -19.45
CA LEU A 272 0.33 -6.49 -18.88
C LEU A 272 -0.45 -5.51 -17.99
N ALA A 273 -1.73 -5.32 -18.27
CA ALA A 273 -2.65 -4.55 -17.44
C ALA A 273 -3.74 -5.49 -16.90
N ALA A 274 -3.80 -5.66 -15.60
CA ALA A 274 -4.78 -6.50 -14.91
C ALA A 274 -5.76 -5.62 -14.12
N PRO A 275 -7.07 -5.68 -14.40
CA PRO A 275 -8.06 -4.94 -13.62
C PRO A 275 -8.11 -5.45 -12.19
N MET A 276 -8.19 -4.55 -11.23
CA MET A 276 -8.38 -4.83 -9.80
C MET A 276 -9.88 -4.83 -9.50
N ARG A 277 -10.50 -6.01 -9.43
CA ARG A 277 -11.95 -6.16 -9.29
C ARG A 277 -12.33 -6.56 -7.89
N ALA A 278 -13.26 -5.80 -7.30
CA ALA A 278 -13.94 -6.17 -6.07
C ALA A 278 -15.44 -6.29 -6.35
N PHE A 279 -16.00 -7.49 -6.20
CA PHE A 279 -17.39 -7.81 -6.57
C PHE A 279 -17.67 -7.51 -8.07
N ALA A 280 -18.57 -6.58 -8.36
CA ALA A 280 -18.94 -6.19 -9.72
C ALA A 280 -18.27 -4.89 -10.20
N THR A 281 -17.33 -4.35 -9.41
CA THR A 281 -16.74 -3.03 -9.66
C THR A 281 -15.23 -3.15 -9.83
N THR A 282 -14.66 -2.41 -10.78
CA THR A 282 -13.21 -2.25 -10.94
C THR A 282 -12.76 -1.05 -10.11
N THR A 283 -11.86 -1.27 -9.15
CA THR A 283 -11.35 -0.25 -8.24
C THR A 283 -10.03 0.37 -8.71
N GLY A 284 -9.40 -0.25 -9.72
CA GLY A 284 -8.13 0.19 -10.27
C GLY A 284 -7.59 -0.78 -11.31
N VAL A 285 -6.36 -0.54 -11.75
CA VAL A 285 -5.62 -1.40 -12.69
C VAL A 285 -4.19 -1.56 -12.20
N LEU A 286 -3.75 -2.81 -12.11
CA LEU A 286 -2.37 -3.18 -11.85
C LEU A 286 -1.65 -3.36 -13.20
N VAL A 287 -0.62 -2.58 -13.45
CA VAL A 287 0.11 -2.58 -14.72
C VAL A 287 1.55 -2.99 -14.52
N ALA A 288 1.99 -4.00 -15.27
CA ALA A 288 3.35 -4.51 -15.26
C ALA A 288 4.01 -4.31 -16.64
N LEU A 289 5.25 -3.87 -16.64
CA LEU A 289 6.04 -3.56 -17.84
C LEU A 289 7.38 -4.29 -17.79
N ARG A 290 7.83 -4.74 -18.94
CA ARG A 290 9.18 -5.27 -19.16
C ARG A 290 10.00 -4.32 -20.02
N ALA A 291 11.31 -4.29 -19.80
CA ALA A 291 12.23 -3.54 -20.64
C ALA A 291 12.14 -3.98 -22.11
N GLN A 292 12.43 -3.06 -23.02
CA GLN A 292 12.40 -3.34 -24.45
C GLN A 292 13.35 -4.50 -24.80
N GLY A 293 12.88 -5.41 -25.63
CA GLY A 293 13.63 -6.61 -26.04
C GLY A 293 13.49 -7.81 -25.11
N ARG A 294 12.84 -7.67 -23.95
CA ARG A 294 12.48 -8.84 -23.12
C ARG A 294 11.25 -9.57 -23.69
N PRO A 295 11.12 -10.89 -23.41
CA PRO A 295 9.99 -11.68 -23.91
C PRO A 295 8.65 -11.15 -23.34
N ALA A 296 7.58 -11.34 -24.10
CA ALA A 296 6.21 -11.01 -23.69
C ALA A 296 5.80 -11.80 -22.43
N PHE A 297 4.80 -11.31 -21.71
CA PHE A 297 4.21 -12.04 -20.59
C PHE A 297 3.49 -13.29 -21.09
N THR A 298 3.81 -14.44 -20.51
CA THR A 298 3.16 -15.72 -20.82
C THR A 298 1.72 -15.75 -20.31
N GLY A 299 0.90 -16.64 -20.89
CA GLY A 299 -0.50 -16.81 -20.45
C GLY A 299 -0.64 -17.09 -18.96
N ASP A 300 0.25 -17.93 -18.41
CA ASP A 300 0.26 -18.28 -16.99
C ASP A 300 0.52 -17.04 -16.10
N VAL A 301 1.48 -16.19 -16.48
CA VAL A 301 1.77 -14.94 -15.74
C VAL A 301 0.59 -13.98 -15.81
N VAL A 302 -0.06 -13.85 -16.96
CA VAL A 302 -1.26 -13.02 -17.14
C VAL A 302 -2.38 -13.48 -16.19
N GLU A 303 -2.67 -14.78 -16.17
CA GLU A 303 -3.71 -15.36 -15.33
C GLU A 303 -3.41 -15.18 -13.84
N MET A 304 -2.16 -15.47 -13.42
CA MET A 304 -1.74 -15.32 -12.02
C MET A 304 -1.80 -13.87 -11.56
N THR A 305 -1.31 -12.92 -12.37
CA THR A 305 -1.37 -11.50 -12.06
C THR A 305 -2.81 -10.99 -11.95
N ALA A 306 -3.69 -11.43 -12.86
CA ALA A 306 -5.11 -11.06 -12.80
C ALA A 306 -5.80 -11.59 -11.54
N HIS A 307 -5.55 -12.85 -11.17
CA HIS A 307 -6.09 -13.41 -9.93
C HIS A 307 -5.55 -12.67 -8.69
N PHE A 308 -4.27 -12.35 -8.67
CA PHE A 308 -3.67 -11.59 -7.58
C PHE A 308 -4.27 -10.19 -7.47
N ALA A 309 -4.44 -9.48 -8.60
CA ALA A 309 -5.08 -8.17 -8.65
C ALA A 309 -6.52 -8.19 -8.10
N ASP A 310 -7.31 -9.21 -8.47
CA ASP A 310 -8.67 -9.39 -7.96
C ASP A 310 -8.68 -9.65 -6.44
N GLN A 311 -7.80 -10.53 -5.95
CA GLN A 311 -7.71 -10.84 -4.52
C GLN A 311 -7.24 -9.62 -3.71
N ALA A 312 -6.30 -8.85 -4.25
CA ALA A 312 -5.82 -7.61 -3.66
C ALA A 312 -6.94 -6.56 -3.59
N ALA A 313 -7.68 -6.35 -4.68
CA ALA A 313 -8.82 -5.44 -4.73
C ALA A 313 -9.91 -5.81 -3.71
N LEU A 314 -10.24 -7.10 -3.63
CA LEU A 314 -11.22 -7.60 -2.66
C LEU A 314 -10.75 -7.38 -1.22
N ALA A 315 -9.48 -7.63 -0.93
CA ALA A 315 -8.91 -7.42 0.39
C ALA A 315 -8.94 -5.93 0.78
N LEU A 316 -8.52 -5.02 -0.12
CA LEU A 316 -8.60 -3.56 0.08
C LEU A 316 -10.04 -3.10 0.36
N HIS A 317 -11.00 -3.56 -0.43
CA HIS A 317 -12.41 -3.22 -0.24
C HIS A 317 -12.96 -3.69 1.12
N LEU A 318 -12.62 -4.91 1.54
CA LEU A 318 -13.02 -5.45 2.84
C LEU A 318 -12.34 -4.71 4.00
N GLY A 319 -11.06 -4.36 3.86
CA GLY A 319 -10.32 -3.56 4.83
C GLY A 319 -10.95 -2.17 5.03
N ALA A 320 -11.20 -1.45 3.94
CA ALA A 320 -11.89 -0.16 3.99
C ALA A 320 -13.29 -0.25 4.60
N SER A 321 -14.05 -1.32 4.29
CA SER A 321 -15.38 -1.54 4.86
C SER A 321 -15.32 -1.84 6.35
N ALA A 322 -14.32 -2.61 6.82
CA ALA A 322 -14.12 -2.91 8.24
C ALA A 322 -13.73 -1.66 9.04
N THR A 323 -12.90 -0.79 8.46
CA THR A 323 -12.51 0.50 9.07
C THR A 323 -13.73 1.41 9.23
N ARG A 324 -14.54 1.59 8.17
CA ARG A 324 -15.78 2.39 8.24
C ARG A 324 -16.77 1.81 9.25
N ALA A 325 -16.92 0.48 9.33
CA ALA A 325 -17.81 -0.15 10.30
C ALA A 325 -17.36 0.14 11.74
N ARG A 326 -16.06 0.10 12.03
CA ARG A 326 -15.51 0.48 13.34
C ARG A 326 -15.76 1.95 13.69
N GLU A 327 -15.58 2.85 12.73
CA GLU A 327 -15.85 4.28 12.93
C GLU A 327 -17.34 4.51 13.29
N VAL A 328 -18.25 3.88 12.56
CA VAL A 328 -19.69 3.96 12.85
C VAL A 328 -20.01 3.38 14.24
N GLU A 329 -19.41 2.25 14.62
CA GLU A 329 -19.59 1.64 15.94
C GLU A 329 -19.10 2.58 17.07
N VAL A 330 -17.92 3.20 16.89
CA VAL A 330 -17.37 4.16 17.86
C VAL A 330 -18.28 5.39 17.98
N LEU A 331 -18.81 5.91 16.87
CA LEU A 331 -19.74 7.04 16.89
C LEU A 331 -21.05 6.67 17.59
N ALA A 332 -21.61 5.49 17.28
CA ALA A 332 -22.83 5.00 17.93
C ALA A 332 -22.65 4.80 19.45
N GLU A 333 -21.50 4.28 19.87
CA GLU A 333 -21.19 4.11 21.30
C GLU A 333 -21.01 5.48 22.01
N ARG A 334 -20.35 6.45 21.37
CA ARG A 334 -20.25 7.82 21.89
C ARG A 334 -21.62 8.47 22.08
N GLU A 335 -22.52 8.30 21.10
CA GLU A 335 -23.88 8.82 21.17
C GLU A 335 -24.70 8.13 22.29
N ARG A 336 -24.52 6.83 22.48
CA ARG A 336 -25.16 6.07 23.56
C ARG A 336 -24.69 6.58 24.92
N ILE A 337 -23.38 6.74 25.14
CA ILE A 337 -22.80 7.24 26.38
C ILE A 337 -23.31 8.65 26.67
N ALA A 338 -23.33 9.53 25.67
CA ALA A 338 -23.82 10.89 25.82
C ALA A 338 -25.29 10.93 26.27
N ARG A 339 -26.14 10.07 25.68
CA ARG A 339 -27.54 9.94 26.06
C ARG A 339 -27.73 9.38 27.47
N ASP A 340 -26.96 8.35 27.84
CA ASP A 340 -27.00 7.76 29.19
C ASP A 340 -26.57 8.76 30.26
N LEU A 341 -25.55 9.57 30.01
CA LEU A 341 -25.11 10.64 30.92
C LEU A 341 -26.18 11.71 31.07
N HIS A 342 -26.80 12.14 29.97
CA HIS A 342 -27.84 13.15 30.01
C HIS A 342 -29.09 12.67 30.81
N ASP A 343 -29.60 11.48 30.49
CA ASP A 343 -30.88 11.00 31.03
C ASP A 343 -30.75 10.47 32.46
N HIS A 344 -29.62 9.91 32.84
CA HIS A 344 -29.47 9.32 34.15
C HIS A 344 -28.67 10.19 35.13
N VAL A 345 -27.55 10.76 34.70
CA VAL A 345 -26.65 11.48 35.63
C VAL A 345 -27.12 12.92 35.83
N ILE A 346 -27.30 13.67 34.72
CA ILE A 346 -27.71 15.09 34.84
C ILE A 346 -29.08 15.22 35.52
N GLN A 347 -30.07 14.36 35.14
CA GLN A 347 -31.41 14.42 35.74
C GLN A 347 -31.38 14.11 37.25
N ARG A 348 -30.55 13.15 37.68
CA ARG A 348 -30.41 12.87 39.15
C ARG A 348 -29.76 13.99 39.90
N ILE A 349 -28.68 14.57 39.39
CA ILE A 349 -28.00 15.70 40.03
C ILE A 349 -28.94 16.91 40.10
N PHE A 350 -29.71 17.15 39.05
CA PHE A 350 -30.69 18.25 39.02
C PHE A 350 -31.82 18.03 40.07
N ALA A 351 -32.34 16.80 40.19
CA ALA A 351 -33.37 16.47 41.19
C ALA A 351 -32.86 16.68 42.62
N GLU A 352 -31.61 16.25 42.92
CA GLU A 352 -30.97 16.50 44.21
C GLU A 352 -30.74 17.98 44.47
N GLY A 353 -30.32 18.76 43.47
CA GLY A 353 -30.17 20.20 43.54
C GLY A 353 -31.49 20.90 43.92
N LEU A 354 -32.60 20.50 43.29
CA LEU A 354 -33.94 21.02 43.65
C LEU A 354 -34.36 20.65 45.08
N SER A 355 -34.05 19.44 45.56
CA SER A 355 -34.31 19.01 46.94
C SER A 355 -33.54 19.88 47.97
N LEU A 356 -32.26 20.16 47.68
CA LEU A 356 -31.42 21.03 48.48
C LEU A 356 -31.91 22.48 48.48
N GLN A 357 -32.40 23.01 47.34
CA GLN A 357 -33.02 24.34 47.26
C GLN A 357 -34.28 24.43 48.13
N GLY A 358 -35.12 23.39 48.11
CA GLY A 358 -36.28 23.31 49.00
C GLY A 358 -35.92 23.30 50.47
N THR A 359 -34.77 22.73 50.83
CA THR A 359 -34.24 22.74 52.22
C THR A 359 -33.65 24.10 52.60
N LEU A 360 -32.96 24.75 51.65
CA LEU A 360 -32.41 26.11 51.81
C LEU A 360 -33.50 27.14 52.14
N GLN A 361 -34.66 27.03 51.50
CA GLN A 361 -35.79 27.94 51.79
C GLN A 361 -36.39 27.76 53.18
N ARG A 362 -36.27 26.57 53.78
CA ARG A 362 -36.85 26.23 55.09
C ARG A 362 -35.89 26.42 56.26
N THR A 363 -34.58 26.58 55.99
CA THR A 363 -33.60 26.74 57.07
C THR A 363 -33.47 28.18 57.53
N HIS A 364 -33.34 28.38 58.84
CA HIS A 364 -33.16 29.69 59.48
C HIS A 364 -31.73 29.90 60.00
N SER A 365 -30.88 28.87 60.02
CA SER A 365 -29.46 28.97 60.47
C SER A 365 -28.60 29.57 59.32
N PRO A 366 -27.90 30.69 59.60
CA PRO A 366 -27.02 31.31 58.59
C PRO A 366 -25.90 30.38 58.10
N GLU A 367 -25.34 29.60 58.99
CA GLU A 367 -24.22 28.69 58.72
C GLU A 367 -24.68 27.52 57.83
N VAL A 368 -25.86 26.97 58.08
CA VAL A 368 -26.46 25.90 57.24
C VAL A 368 -26.84 26.47 55.88
N ARG A 369 -27.36 27.70 55.82
CA ARG A 369 -27.72 28.37 54.56
C ARG A 369 -26.50 28.55 53.65
N GLU A 370 -25.39 29.05 54.18
CA GLU A 370 -24.15 29.26 53.44
C GLU A 370 -23.58 27.95 52.91
N ARG A 371 -23.63 26.90 53.72
CA ARG A 371 -23.16 25.57 53.31
C ARG A 371 -24.05 24.95 52.19
N LEU A 372 -25.38 25.08 52.29
CA LEU A 372 -26.30 24.62 51.28
C LEU A 372 -26.12 25.37 49.94
N THR A 373 -25.96 26.69 50.01
CA THR A 373 -25.71 27.51 48.81
C THR A 373 -24.44 27.03 48.08
N ARG A 374 -23.32 26.90 48.81
CA ARG A 374 -22.07 26.37 48.22
C ARG A 374 -22.25 24.97 47.59
N THR A 375 -23.02 24.09 48.23
CA THR A 375 -23.26 22.74 47.69
C THR A 375 -24.11 22.78 46.40
N ILE A 376 -25.14 23.64 46.34
CA ILE A 376 -25.97 23.83 45.15
C ILE A 376 -25.14 24.39 44.00
N ASP A 377 -24.30 25.42 44.26
CA ASP A 377 -23.40 25.99 43.26
C ASP A 377 -22.45 24.93 42.68
N THR A 378 -21.84 24.10 43.56
CA THR A 378 -20.98 23.00 43.15
C THR A 378 -21.71 21.98 42.28
N LEU A 379 -22.98 21.62 42.60
CA LEU A 379 -23.78 20.72 41.78
C LEU A 379 -24.10 21.31 40.38
N GLN A 380 -24.34 22.64 40.33
CA GLN A 380 -24.56 23.32 39.04
C GLN A 380 -23.29 23.34 38.20
N ASP A 381 -22.13 23.57 38.79
CA ASP A 381 -20.84 23.51 38.12
C ASP A 381 -20.59 22.09 37.55
N ILE A 382 -20.86 21.04 38.34
CA ILE A 382 -20.74 19.64 37.88
C ILE A 382 -21.68 19.35 36.70
N VAL A 383 -22.92 19.81 36.73
CA VAL A 383 -23.86 19.62 35.59
C VAL A 383 -23.34 20.31 34.35
N GLN A 384 -22.77 21.48 34.47
CA GLN A 384 -22.20 22.22 33.34
C GLN A 384 -20.95 21.50 32.77
N GLU A 385 -20.10 20.97 33.63
CA GLU A 385 -18.94 20.20 33.23
C GLU A 385 -19.33 18.92 32.48
N ILE A 386 -20.33 18.17 32.97
CA ILE A 386 -20.88 16.99 32.31
C ILE A 386 -21.48 17.35 30.94
N ARG A 387 -22.24 18.47 30.85
CA ARG A 387 -22.81 18.92 29.57
C ARG A 387 -21.72 19.23 28.53
N THR A 388 -20.65 19.87 28.95
CA THR A 388 -19.49 20.16 28.11
C THR A 388 -18.84 18.86 27.63
N THR A 389 -18.64 17.89 28.53
CA THR A 389 -18.07 16.57 28.21
C THR A 389 -18.96 15.78 27.22
N ILE A 390 -20.28 15.84 27.40
CA ILE A 390 -21.24 15.21 26.45
C ILE A 390 -21.14 15.86 25.07
N PHE A 391 -21.04 17.17 25.02
CA PHE A 391 -20.91 17.89 23.76
C PHE A 391 -19.61 17.50 23.04
N ASP A 392 -18.48 17.44 23.76
CA ASP A 392 -17.18 17.01 23.22
C ASP A 392 -17.21 15.55 22.71
N LEU A 393 -17.97 14.67 23.38
CA LEU A 393 -18.17 13.28 22.93
C LEU A 393 -19.00 13.18 21.64
N GLN A 394 -20.00 14.07 21.49
CA GLN A 394 -20.90 14.06 20.31
C GLN A 394 -20.29 14.69 19.07
N THR A 395 -19.49 15.76 19.24
CA THR A 395 -18.92 16.49 18.12
C THR A 395 -17.72 15.78 17.50
N GLY A 396 -17.06 14.86 18.24
CA GLY A 396 -15.93 14.06 17.74
C GLY A 396 -14.71 14.90 17.31
N ASP A 397 -14.72 16.22 17.61
CA ASP A 397 -13.83 17.18 17.00
C ASP A 397 -12.49 17.23 17.72
N THR A 398 -11.46 16.76 17.03
CA THR A 398 -10.06 16.85 17.48
C THR A 398 -9.59 18.29 17.71
N GLN A 399 -10.26 19.30 17.14
CA GLN A 399 -9.93 20.72 17.34
C GLN A 399 -10.39 21.20 18.71
N THR A 400 -11.58 20.81 19.14
CA THR A 400 -12.14 21.16 20.47
C THR A 400 -11.24 20.66 21.60
N SER A 401 -10.84 19.39 21.54
CA SER A 401 -9.92 18.77 22.49
C SER A 401 -8.54 19.46 22.48
N ARG A 402 -8.03 19.86 21.32
CA ARG A 402 -6.75 20.56 21.18
C ARG A 402 -6.78 21.98 21.75
N LEU A 403 -7.85 22.77 21.54
CA LEU A 403 -7.92 24.13 22.08
C LEU A 403 -8.03 24.12 23.60
N ARG A 404 -8.85 23.24 24.18
CA ARG A 404 -8.96 23.07 25.63
C ARG A 404 -7.62 22.68 26.23
N GLN A 405 -6.99 21.65 25.71
CA GLN A 405 -5.66 21.21 26.17
C GLN A 405 -4.62 22.35 26.11
N ARG A 406 -4.61 23.12 25.03
CA ARG A 406 -3.69 24.29 24.89
C ARG A 406 -3.97 25.40 25.87
N ILE A 407 -5.24 25.61 26.28
CA ILE A 407 -5.62 26.56 27.32
C ILE A 407 -5.09 26.07 28.69
N ASP A 408 -5.35 24.81 29.02
CA ASP A 408 -4.90 24.19 30.28
C ASP A 408 -3.37 24.20 30.38
N GLU A 409 -2.66 23.80 29.32
CA GLU A 409 -1.19 23.85 29.22
C GLU A 409 -0.65 25.29 29.38
N ALA A 410 -1.34 26.29 28.81
CA ALA A 410 -0.94 27.68 28.90
C ALA A 410 -1.08 28.22 30.35
N ILE A 411 -2.11 27.76 31.07
CA ILE A 411 -2.32 28.10 32.50
C ILE A 411 -1.25 27.41 33.35
N ASP A 412 -1.06 26.12 33.21
CA ASP A 412 -0.11 25.32 33.98
C ASP A 412 1.35 25.82 33.82
N GLN A 413 1.73 26.17 32.59
CA GLN A 413 3.06 26.73 32.29
C GLN A 413 3.33 28.05 33.03
N GLN A 414 2.29 28.89 33.27
CA GLN A 414 2.45 30.17 33.96
C GLN A 414 2.35 30.04 35.45
N LEU A 415 1.57 29.08 35.97
CA LEU A 415 1.43 28.81 37.39
C LEU A 415 2.72 28.24 38.00
N GLY A 416 3.39 27.29 37.33
CA GLY A 416 4.59 26.64 37.87
C GLY A 416 4.37 26.16 39.31
N ASP A 417 5.24 26.60 40.23
CA ASP A 417 5.15 26.29 41.67
C ASP A 417 4.37 27.36 42.49
N ALA A 418 3.64 28.27 41.83
CA ALA A 418 2.89 29.32 42.52
C ALA A 418 1.70 28.72 43.28
N ALA A 419 1.59 29.02 44.58
CA ALA A 419 0.48 28.60 45.47
C ALA A 419 -0.79 29.45 45.22
N LEU A 420 -1.26 29.56 43.98
CA LEU A 420 -2.43 30.31 43.56
C LEU A 420 -3.60 29.36 43.27
N ARG A 421 -4.71 29.52 43.99
CA ARG A 421 -5.93 28.73 43.73
C ARG A 421 -6.55 29.18 42.42
N THR A 422 -6.55 28.30 41.40
CA THR A 422 -7.06 28.61 40.06
C THR A 422 -8.35 27.86 39.77
N HIS A 423 -9.35 28.59 39.30
CA HIS A 423 -10.60 28.03 38.78
C HIS A 423 -10.71 28.31 37.28
N VAL A 424 -10.88 27.26 36.47
CA VAL A 424 -11.03 27.39 35.02
C VAL A 424 -12.47 27.03 34.65
N ARG A 425 -13.15 27.91 33.93
CA ARG A 425 -14.51 27.71 33.42
C ARG A 425 -14.51 27.91 31.91
N ILE A 426 -14.94 26.89 31.16
CA ILE A 426 -15.11 26.97 29.70
C ILE A 426 -16.57 26.71 29.38
N SER A 427 -17.21 27.59 28.62
CA SER A 427 -18.62 27.49 28.25
C SER A 427 -18.82 27.75 26.77
N GLY A 428 -19.71 26.97 26.13
CA GLY A 428 -19.98 27.03 24.71
C GLY A 428 -19.09 26.11 23.87
N PRO A 429 -19.39 25.99 22.56
CA PRO A 429 -18.73 25.06 21.67
C PRO A 429 -17.37 25.56 21.18
N LEU A 430 -16.26 25.02 21.72
CA LEU A 430 -14.90 25.37 21.26
C LEU A 430 -14.64 25.00 19.79
N SER A 431 -15.43 24.07 19.23
CA SER A 431 -15.30 23.59 17.84
C SER A 431 -15.58 24.65 16.78
N VAL A 432 -16.39 25.66 17.11
CA VAL A 432 -16.72 26.74 16.18
C VAL A 432 -15.65 27.84 16.11
N VAL A 433 -14.64 27.78 16.98
CA VAL A 433 -13.55 28.75 17.02
C VAL A 433 -12.51 28.40 15.97
N ASP A 434 -12.32 29.27 15.00
CA ASP A 434 -11.31 29.08 13.95
C ASP A 434 -9.87 29.09 14.53
N GLN A 435 -8.94 28.48 13.80
CA GLN A 435 -7.56 28.30 14.25
C GLN A 435 -6.87 29.63 14.63
N ARG A 436 -7.13 30.69 13.86
CA ARG A 436 -6.54 32.03 14.12
C ARG A 436 -7.05 32.61 15.44
N THR A 437 -8.36 32.57 15.66
CA THR A 437 -8.99 33.02 16.90
C THR A 437 -8.54 32.16 18.09
N ALA A 438 -8.42 30.84 17.92
CA ALA A 438 -7.91 29.93 18.93
C ALA A 438 -6.46 30.25 19.38
N GLU A 439 -5.58 30.63 18.45
CA GLU A 439 -4.22 31.09 18.78
C GLU A 439 -4.22 32.37 19.60
N HIS A 440 -5.13 33.31 19.32
CA HIS A 440 -5.28 34.52 20.10
C HIS A 440 -5.84 34.24 21.48
N VAL A 441 -6.84 33.35 21.62
CA VAL A 441 -7.39 32.92 22.94
C VAL A 441 -6.28 32.37 23.85
N VAL A 442 -5.49 31.44 23.36
CA VAL A 442 -4.37 30.83 24.12
C VAL A 442 -3.34 31.90 24.52
N ALA A 443 -3.02 32.83 23.63
CA ALA A 443 -2.09 33.91 23.92
C ALA A 443 -2.63 34.89 24.94
N VAL A 444 -3.94 35.21 24.91
CA VAL A 444 -4.61 36.08 25.91
C VAL A 444 -4.63 35.40 27.26
N VAL A 445 -4.99 34.13 27.36
CA VAL A 445 -4.95 33.37 28.61
C VAL A 445 -3.55 33.37 29.21
N ARG A 446 -2.55 33.03 28.39
CA ARG A 446 -1.13 32.99 28.84
C ARG A 446 -0.67 34.32 29.41
N GLU A 447 -0.91 35.43 28.72
CA GLU A 447 -0.47 36.77 29.16
C GLU A 447 -1.23 37.23 30.40
N SER A 448 -2.56 37.00 30.45
CA SER A 448 -3.38 37.41 31.58
C SER A 448 -3.02 36.61 32.84
N VAL A 449 -2.84 35.29 32.75
CA VAL A 449 -2.39 34.45 33.86
C VAL A 449 -0.98 34.86 34.32
N SER A 450 -0.07 35.12 33.39
CA SER A 450 1.28 35.62 33.73
C SER A 450 1.24 36.95 34.50
N ASN A 451 0.33 37.85 34.15
CA ASN A 451 0.17 39.12 34.83
C ASN A 451 -0.33 38.92 36.26
N VAL A 452 -1.29 38.00 36.49
CA VAL A 452 -1.76 37.68 37.85
C VAL A 452 -0.62 37.09 38.68
N VAL A 453 0.07 36.09 38.19
CA VAL A 453 1.17 35.42 38.91
C VAL A 453 2.29 36.38 39.26
N ARG A 454 2.65 37.33 38.38
CA ARG A 454 3.80 38.24 38.59
C ARG A 454 3.46 39.50 39.35
N HIS A 455 2.22 40.01 39.24
CA HIS A 455 1.91 41.36 39.67
C HIS A 455 0.77 41.47 40.70
N ALA A 456 -0.21 40.54 40.68
CA ALA A 456 -1.42 40.70 41.48
C ALA A 456 -1.26 40.37 42.95
N ARG A 457 -0.29 39.52 43.35
CA ARG A 457 -0.18 38.99 44.73
C ARG A 457 -1.51 38.38 45.23
N ALA A 458 -2.26 37.75 44.29
CA ALA A 458 -3.55 37.15 44.53
C ALA A 458 -3.44 35.80 45.25
N GLU A 459 -4.47 35.44 46.03
CA GLU A 459 -4.63 34.11 46.61
C GLU A 459 -5.49 33.21 45.72
N SER A 460 -6.36 33.80 44.88
CA SER A 460 -7.22 33.08 43.95
C SER A 460 -7.38 33.80 42.62
N MET A 461 -7.55 33.00 41.56
CA MET A 461 -7.78 33.46 40.19
C MET A 461 -8.86 32.61 39.53
N THR A 462 -9.69 33.24 38.70
CA THR A 462 -10.67 32.56 37.84
C THR A 462 -10.42 32.92 36.40
N VAL A 463 -10.28 31.91 35.55
CA VAL A 463 -10.19 32.03 34.10
C VAL A 463 -11.49 31.54 33.49
N THR A 464 -12.19 32.39 32.76
CA THR A 464 -13.45 32.05 32.08
C THR A 464 -13.27 32.24 30.59
N VAL A 465 -13.58 31.20 29.81
CA VAL A 465 -13.63 31.24 28.33
C VAL A 465 -15.06 30.95 27.92
N GLY A 466 -15.74 31.93 27.33
CA GLY A 466 -17.12 31.83 26.89
C GLY A 466 -17.20 31.92 25.36
N ILE A 467 -17.95 31.03 24.74
CA ILE A 467 -18.21 31.01 23.30
C ILE A 467 -19.72 31.18 23.08
N GLY A 468 -20.11 32.28 22.47
CA GLY A 468 -21.47 32.61 22.07
C GLY A 468 -21.46 33.33 20.73
N ASP A 469 -22.14 34.48 20.65
CA ASP A 469 -22.02 35.39 19.48
C ASP A 469 -20.60 36.01 19.44
N ASP A 470 -19.96 36.11 20.59
CA ASP A 470 -18.56 36.51 20.77
C ASP A 470 -17.75 35.39 21.47
N VAL A 471 -16.46 35.36 21.21
CA VAL A 471 -15.47 34.62 22.01
C VAL A 471 -14.98 35.58 23.11
N VAL A 472 -15.23 35.21 24.34
CA VAL A 472 -14.89 36.02 25.52
C VAL A 472 -13.87 35.30 26.39
N VAL A 473 -12.76 35.91 26.68
CA VAL A 473 -11.79 35.46 27.69
C VAL A 473 -11.81 36.47 28.85
N GLU A 474 -12.15 36.01 30.05
CA GLU A 474 -12.14 36.81 31.24
C GLU A 474 -11.24 36.17 32.29
N VAL A 475 -10.28 36.92 32.79
CA VAL A 475 -9.41 36.51 33.90
C VAL A 475 -9.61 37.49 35.05
N SER A 476 -9.99 36.95 36.20
CA SER A 476 -10.21 37.76 37.41
C SER A 476 -9.40 37.22 38.59
N ASP A 477 -8.82 38.09 39.37
CA ASP A 477 -8.05 37.81 40.58
C ASP A 477 -8.57 38.59 41.79
N ASP A 478 -8.15 38.19 43.00
CA ASP A 478 -8.44 38.85 44.27
C ASP A 478 -7.22 39.63 44.81
N GLY A 479 -6.30 40.03 43.95
CA GLY A 479 -5.04 40.68 44.36
C GLY A 479 -5.14 42.20 44.58
N VAL A 480 -3.98 42.89 44.47
CA VAL A 480 -3.85 44.32 44.80
C VAL A 480 -4.49 45.29 43.78
N GLY A 481 -5.01 44.78 42.66
CA GLY A 481 -5.58 45.59 41.58
C GLY A 481 -4.54 46.28 40.70
N LEU A 482 -5.02 46.96 39.65
CA LEU A 482 -4.20 47.77 38.75
C LEU A 482 -3.95 49.14 39.39
N GLY A 483 -2.68 49.55 39.61
CA GLY A 483 -2.32 50.88 40.08
C GLY A 483 -2.59 51.99 39.07
N ASP A 484 -2.88 53.24 39.56
CA ASP A 484 -3.02 54.39 38.69
C ASP A 484 -1.71 54.65 37.89
N GLY A 485 -1.73 54.34 36.57
CA GLY A 485 -0.61 54.56 35.64
C GLY A 485 0.11 53.32 35.14
N ASP A 486 -0.27 52.13 35.54
CA ASP A 486 0.37 50.87 35.13
C ASP A 486 -0.29 50.28 33.88
N GLU A 487 -0.31 51.04 32.77
CA GLU A 487 -0.54 50.46 31.42
C GLU A 487 0.70 49.67 31.00
N GLY A 488 0.95 48.54 31.62
CA GLY A 488 2.05 47.63 31.24
C GLY A 488 1.94 47.17 29.79
N SER A 489 3.08 46.97 29.13
CA SER A 489 3.15 46.53 27.73
C SER A 489 2.28 45.29 27.40
N GLY A 490 1.95 44.45 28.40
CA GLY A 490 1.09 43.29 28.28
C GLY A 490 -0.38 43.67 27.95
N LEU A 491 -0.99 44.59 28.66
CA LEU A 491 -2.39 45.03 28.39
C LEU A 491 -2.52 45.70 27.04
N VAL A 492 -1.54 46.51 26.63
CA VAL A 492 -1.50 47.12 25.27
C VAL A 492 -1.44 46.05 24.18
N ASN A 493 -0.68 44.98 24.39
CA ASN A 493 -0.62 43.87 23.45
C ASN A 493 -1.93 43.08 23.37
N LEU A 494 -2.60 42.87 24.52
CA LEU A 494 -3.93 42.23 24.53
C LEU A 494 -4.99 43.07 23.81
N ALA A 495 -4.96 44.41 23.98
CA ALA A 495 -5.85 45.35 23.32
C ALA A 495 -5.67 45.28 21.78
N ARG A 496 -4.41 45.34 21.30
CA ARG A 496 -4.12 45.21 19.87
C ARG A 496 -4.60 43.88 19.28
N ARG A 497 -4.50 42.78 20.05
CA ARG A 497 -5.01 41.47 19.60
C ARG A 497 -6.53 41.49 19.46
N ALA A 498 -7.26 42.12 20.39
CA ALA A 498 -8.69 42.28 20.28
C ALA A 498 -9.06 43.10 19.04
N GLU A 499 -8.45 44.28 18.88
CA GLU A 499 -8.67 45.17 17.73
C GLU A 499 -8.40 44.48 16.39
N SER A 500 -7.34 43.64 16.28
CA SER A 500 -7.01 42.92 15.06
C SER A 500 -8.06 41.92 14.58
N LEU A 501 -8.96 41.51 15.48
CA LEU A 501 -10.10 40.64 15.27
C LEU A 501 -11.45 41.37 15.30
N GLY A 502 -11.44 42.68 15.45
CA GLY A 502 -12.65 43.52 15.52
C GLY A 502 -13.33 43.50 16.88
N GLY A 503 -12.60 43.12 17.92
CA GLY A 503 -13.09 43.06 19.30
C GLY A 503 -12.53 44.14 20.21
N THR A 504 -12.69 43.96 21.53
CA THR A 504 -12.32 44.92 22.56
C THR A 504 -11.64 44.25 23.77
N LEU A 505 -10.79 45.00 24.45
CA LEU A 505 -10.27 44.66 25.78
C LEU A 505 -10.83 45.68 26.80
N THR A 506 -11.35 45.18 27.90
CA THR A 506 -11.83 46.01 29.01
C THR A 506 -11.29 45.52 30.35
N THR A 507 -11.05 46.45 31.26
CA THR A 507 -10.64 46.19 32.64
C THR A 507 -11.64 46.85 33.59
N PRO A 508 -12.82 46.23 33.80
CA PRO A 508 -13.86 46.82 34.63
C PRO A 508 -13.36 47.01 36.07
N PRO A 509 -13.69 48.16 36.71
CA PRO A 509 -13.30 48.40 38.09
C PRO A 509 -13.93 47.37 39.02
N ARG A 510 -13.13 46.87 40.00
CA ARG A 510 -13.55 45.92 41.03
C ARG A 510 -12.96 46.31 42.38
N ASP A 511 -13.76 46.23 43.46
CA ASP A 511 -13.30 46.37 44.81
C ASP A 511 -12.47 45.13 45.22
N GLY A 512 -11.15 45.27 45.23
CA GLY A 512 -10.19 44.17 45.52
C GLY A 512 -9.97 43.23 44.34
N GLY A 513 -8.79 43.36 43.68
CA GLY A 513 -8.35 42.55 42.57
C GLY A 513 -8.49 43.19 41.20
N THR A 514 -8.25 42.42 40.15
CA THR A 514 -8.33 42.85 38.75
C THR A 514 -9.29 41.96 37.96
N VAL A 515 -9.98 42.55 36.98
CA VAL A 515 -10.70 41.79 35.92
C VAL A 515 -10.20 42.26 34.59
N VAL A 516 -9.70 41.33 33.78
CA VAL A 516 -9.32 41.55 32.40
C VAL A 516 -10.30 40.77 31.52
N ARG A 517 -11.05 41.49 30.67
CA ARG A 517 -12.02 40.89 29.77
C ARG A 517 -11.67 41.24 28.32
N TRP A 518 -11.35 40.22 27.54
CA TRP A 518 -11.07 40.26 26.12
C TRP A 518 -12.25 39.64 25.38
N SER A 519 -12.80 40.33 24.36
CA SER A 519 -13.98 39.87 23.60
C SER A 519 -13.77 40.14 22.13
N VAL A 520 -14.06 39.13 21.27
CA VAL A 520 -13.98 39.25 19.82
C VAL A 520 -15.19 38.55 19.19
N PRO A 521 -15.75 39.08 18.09
CA PRO A 521 -16.88 38.45 17.41
C PRO A 521 -16.47 37.07 16.83
N LEU A 522 -17.35 36.09 17.01
CA LEU A 522 -17.23 34.79 16.37
C LEU A 522 -17.56 34.96 14.88
N ARG A 523 -16.65 34.59 13.98
CA ARG A 523 -16.81 34.72 12.53
C ARG A 523 -17.11 33.41 11.86
#